data_18f45474f13e3ff9e37f732a9578d631
#
_entry.id   18f45474f13e3ff9e37f732a9578d631
#
_cell.length_a   1.000
_cell.length_b   1.000
_cell.length_c   1.000
_cell.angle_alpha   90.00
_cell.angle_beta   90.00
_cell.angle_gamma   90.00
#
_symmetry.space_group_name_H-M   'P 1'
#
loop_
_entity.id
_entity.type
_entity.pdbx_description
1 polymer ?
#
loop_
_entity_poly.entity_id
_entity_poly.type
_entity_poly.pdbx_seq_one_letter_code
_entity_poly.pdbx_strand_id
1 'polypeptide(L)'
;MKTLFKIFLFIIFCISCENHNAIQSNFNYDIVPVPKEIKPNPKGKGIIFQNKIHFSIANSEISALIKVLEKDIKNISKIELNFIETKKENADLVLEIDDNLETEEYLIEINENIKMTGGSYNALVMAKSSLIQLMGYKNNSIVFPLINIKDKPDSEYRGLLIDLARMWHDVPTLEKIIDLASFYKIKYLQLHLSDDQSFTFPSEKFPKLATPDRPYSKKDFRDLVKYAKDRGIIIIPELDIPGHSRQIVEIYPEIFGVNNKMLQINPWKSNVINIASEEVYDAIDILIGEIIEVFDTSPYFHIGGDEANLDLYKNVPEINSFMKKNNLGTDVHELFRYFLVRMNEIVKKHDKKMFLWEGFRREGKIEIPRDVVVFAFETMYHLPSHLIEDGFTVVNTSWTPLYLVNGGIKQPRARRAVWSPETIYSWNVWRWEHWWYKTPVYKNPMQLEETSQIIGGQMCSWEQAGEAEIPTLRKRLPVFIERVWNNKQKISFEKFFSRVEKNDIKLSDIINDKRQDTILLGFDSDDHYDGMWVD
;
A
#
# COMPACT_ATOMS: atom_id res chain seq x y z
N MET A 1 80.40 8.90 60.42
CA MET A 1 79.08 9.46 60.23
C MET A 1 78.79 9.60 58.73
N LYS A 2 78.16 8.58 58.19
CA LYS A 2 77.68 8.63 56.79
C LYS A 2 76.23 8.08 56.76
N THR A 3 75.29 8.92 56.57
CA THR A 3 73.88 8.62 56.54
C THR A 3 73.55 8.09 55.16
N LEU A 4 73.07 6.83 55.03
CA LEU A 4 72.55 6.29 53.78
C LEU A 4 71.07 6.70 53.62
N PHE A 5 70.77 7.36 52.49
CA PHE A 5 69.43 7.65 52.03
C PHE A 5 68.94 6.48 51.15
N LYS A 6 67.95 5.72 51.63
CA LYS A 6 67.31 4.71 50.84
C LYS A 6 66.16 5.37 50.11
N ILE A 7 66.24 5.45 48.77
CA ILE A 7 65.16 5.87 47.90
C ILE A 7 64.28 4.62 47.67
N PHE A 8 63.03 4.70 48.12
CA PHE A 8 61.98 3.72 47.83
C PHE A 8 61.27 4.15 46.55
N LEU A 9 61.52 3.38 45.47
CA LEU A 9 60.81 3.61 44.17
C LEU A 9 59.41 2.99 44.27
N PHE A 10 58.38 3.81 44.41
CA PHE A 10 57.01 3.38 44.36
C PHE A 10 56.57 3.32 42.85
N ILE A 11 56.49 2.11 42.29
CA ILE A 11 55.91 1.86 40.98
C ILE A 11 54.39 1.92 41.16
N ILE A 12 53.81 3.05 40.79
CA ILE A 12 52.35 3.18 40.66
C ILE A 12 51.95 2.48 39.37
N PHE A 13 51.37 1.25 39.52
CA PHE A 13 50.62 0.62 38.45
C PHE A 13 49.34 1.45 38.26
N CYS A 14 49.36 2.35 37.30
CA CYS A 14 48.12 2.93 36.76
C CYS A 14 47.37 1.80 36.07
N ILE A 15 46.49 1.13 36.79
CA ILE A 15 45.40 0.37 36.17
C ILE A 15 44.53 1.43 35.46
N SER A 16 44.72 1.54 34.16
CA SER A 16 43.78 2.24 33.28
C SER A 16 42.45 1.49 33.38
N CYS A 17 41.63 1.86 34.32
CA CYS A 17 40.19 1.61 34.20
C CYS A 17 39.72 2.38 32.97
N GLU A 18 39.69 1.73 31.82
CA GLU A 18 38.81 2.17 30.75
C GLU A 18 37.42 2.26 31.36
N ASN A 19 37.02 3.50 31.63
CA ASN A 19 35.64 3.82 31.90
C ASN A 19 34.85 3.41 30.67
N HIS A 20 34.41 2.18 30.62
CA HIS A 20 33.23 1.80 29.85
C HIS A 20 32.08 2.59 30.45
N ASN A 21 31.96 3.85 29.98
CA ASN A 21 30.75 4.63 30.17
C ASN A 21 29.64 3.74 29.63
N ALA A 22 28.94 3.09 30.56
CA ALA A 22 27.72 2.35 30.25
C ALA A 22 26.87 3.27 29.40
N ILE A 23 26.62 2.86 28.16
CA ILE A 23 25.62 3.50 27.32
C ILE A 23 24.31 3.22 28.03
N GLN A 24 23.96 4.09 28.99
CA GLN A 24 22.61 4.17 29.52
C GLN A 24 21.81 4.85 28.43
N SER A 25 21.52 4.07 27.37
CA SER A 25 20.69 4.50 26.28
C SER A 25 19.27 4.58 26.83
N ASN A 26 18.69 5.77 26.83
CA ASN A 26 17.24 5.92 26.89
C ASN A 26 16.71 5.31 25.59
N PHE A 27 16.46 3.98 25.61
CA PHE A 27 15.93 3.27 24.47
C PHE A 27 14.59 3.84 24.09
N ASN A 28 14.44 4.12 22.81
CA ASN A 28 13.17 4.51 22.24
C ASN A 28 12.38 3.26 21.87
N TYR A 29 11.21 3.08 22.45
CA TYR A 29 10.28 1.99 22.15
C TYR A 29 9.13 2.45 21.24
N ASP A 30 9.36 3.54 20.49
CA ASP A 30 8.37 4.15 19.62
C ASP A 30 8.25 3.37 18.30
N ILE A 31 7.41 2.35 18.31
CA ILE A 31 7.10 1.53 17.12
C ILE A 31 5.80 2.05 16.47
N VAL A 32 5.76 2.05 15.15
CA VAL A 32 4.64 2.42 14.30
C VAL A 32 4.38 1.29 13.27
N PRO A 33 3.17 0.73 13.22
CA PRO A 33 2.04 0.90 14.13
C PRO A 33 2.36 0.43 15.55
N VAL A 34 1.56 0.91 16.52
CA VAL A 34 1.74 0.57 17.95
C VAL A 34 1.48 -0.93 18.16
N PRO A 35 2.44 -1.70 18.67
CA PRO A 35 2.25 -3.13 18.86
C PRO A 35 1.13 -3.47 19.86
N LYS A 36 0.52 -4.64 19.70
CA LYS A 36 -0.52 -5.14 20.61
C LYS A 36 0.03 -5.34 22.01
N GLU A 37 1.18 -5.99 22.12
CA GLU A 37 1.87 -6.21 23.39
C GLU A 37 3.35 -5.83 23.27
N ILE A 38 3.82 -5.07 24.24
CA ILE A 38 5.22 -4.65 24.34
C ILE A 38 5.66 -4.73 25.81
N LYS A 39 6.72 -5.49 26.08
CA LYS A 39 7.27 -5.71 27.42
C LYS A 39 8.77 -5.34 27.43
N PRO A 40 9.10 -4.06 27.66
CA PRO A 40 10.50 -3.63 27.75
C PRO A 40 11.16 -4.18 28.99
N ASN A 41 12.48 -4.46 28.90
CA ASN A 41 13.34 -4.68 30.05
C ASN A 41 14.30 -3.49 30.21
N PRO A 42 13.91 -2.41 30.90
CA PRO A 42 14.68 -1.15 30.93
C PRO A 42 15.98 -1.25 31.75
N LYS A 43 16.19 -2.32 32.53
CA LYS A 43 17.40 -2.51 33.35
C LYS A 43 18.55 -3.13 32.56
N GLY A 44 18.31 -3.65 31.36
CA GLY A 44 19.33 -4.27 30.52
C GLY A 44 20.10 -3.25 29.67
N LYS A 45 21.38 -3.56 29.37
CA LYS A 45 22.23 -2.72 28.52
C LYS A 45 21.91 -2.85 27.02
N GLY A 46 21.00 -3.75 26.63
CA GLY A 46 20.72 -4.10 25.23
C GLY A 46 21.79 -5.01 24.61
N ILE A 47 21.53 -5.48 23.39
CA ILE A 47 22.48 -6.27 22.59
C ILE A 47 23.22 -5.32 21.66
N ILE A 48 24.57 -5.45 21.61
CA ILE A 48 25.45 -4.53 20.88
C ILE A 48 26.21 -5.30 19.80
N PHE A 49 26.16 -4.79 18.56
CA PHE A 49 26.92 -5.31 17.42
C PHE A 49 27.86 -4.24 16.87
N GLN A 50 29.09 -4.65 16.53
CA GLN A 50 30.12 -3.74 16.00
C GLN A 50 30.59 -4.11 14.60
N ASN A 51 30.90 -5.40 14.37
CA ASN A 51 31.52 -5.85 13.11
C ASN A 51 30.74 -6.94 12.41
N LYS A 52 30.02 -7.78 13.15
CA LYS A 52 29.31 -8.95 12.59
C LYS A 52 28.08 -9.29 13.40
N ILE A 53 27.17 -10.00 12.72
CA ILE A 53 26.00 -10.66 13.29
C ILE A 53 26.00 -12.09 12.79
N HIS A 54 26.00 -13.07 13.70
CA HIS A 54 25.76 -14.45 13.32
C HIS A 54 24.24 -14.69 13.28
N PHE A 55 23.75 -15.21 12.17
CA PHE A 55 22.31 -15.46 12.02
C PHE A 55 22.01 -16.92 11.71
N SER A 56 20.80 -17.33 12.05
CA SER A 56 20.21 -18.61 11.65
C SER A 56 18.82 -18.41 11.12
N ILE A 57 18.49 -19.07 10.02
CA ILE A 57 17.19 -19.06 9.36
C ILE A 57 16.62 -20.47 9.28
N ALA A 58 15.29 -20.62 9.43
CA ALA A 58 14.63 -21.93 9.40
C ALA A 58 14.66 -22.57 8.02
N ASN A 59 14.61 -21.75 6.95
CA ASN A 59 14.63 -22.21 5.56
C ASN A 59 15.22 -21.12 4.63
N SER A 60 15.55 -21.50 3.39
CA SER A 60 16.19 -20.62 2.41
C SER A 60 15.30 -19.47 1.93
N GLU A 61 13.98 -19.55 2.07
CA GLU A 61 13.05 -18.49 1.66
C GLU A 61 13.27 -17.22 2.49
N ILE A 62 13.70 -17.36 3.75
CA ILE A 62 13.99 -16.25 4.66
C ILE A 62 15.28 -15.51 4.27
N SER A 63 16.13 -16.07 3.43
CA SER A 63 17.43 -15.46 3.07
C SER A 63 17.31 -14.09 2.42
N ALA A 64 16.23 -13.84 1.67
CA ALA A 64 15.94 -12.53 1.09
C ALA A 64 15.73 -11.46 2.18
N LEU A 65 15.06 -11.81 3.27
CA LEU A 65 14.82 -10.90 4.40
C LEU A 65 16.09 -10.48 5.10
N ILE A 66 17.08 -11.39 5.24
CA ILE A 66 18.40 -11.05 5.80
C ILE A 66 19.10 -9.98 4.97
N LYS A 67 19.05 -10.09 3.63
CA LYS A 67 19.65 -9.09 2.72
C LYS A 67 18.96 -7.72 2.85
N VAL A 68 17.63 -7.72 3.00
CA VAL A 68 16.87 -6.48 3.24
C VAL A 68 17.25 -5.87 4.59
N LEU A 69 17.34 -6.67 5.65
CA LEU A 69 17.74 -6.23 6.98
C LEU A 69 19.16 -5.63 6.99
N GLU A 70 20.11 -6.30 6.35
CA GLU A 70 21.50 -5.83 6.21
C GLU A 70 21.54 -4.46 5.49
N LYS A 71 20.83 -4.34 4.37
CA LYS A 71 20.70 -3.08 3.61
C LYS A 71 20.10 -1.97 4.46
N ASP A 72 19.02 -2.24 5.19
CA ASP A 72 18.34 -1.25 6.02
C ASP A 72 19.25 -0.77 7.16
N ILE A 73 19.93 -1.68 7.87
CA ILE A 73 20.90 -1.35 8.91
C ILE A 73 22.01 -0.46 8.37
N LYS A 74 22.62 -0.84 7.23
CA LYS A 74 23.67 -0.06 6.58
C LYS A 74 23.18 1.33 6.18
N ASN A 75 21.99 1.42 5.60
CA ASN A 75 21.43 2.70 5.16
C ASN A 75 21.17 3.67 6.31
N ILE A 76 20.68 3.17 7.45
CA ILE A 76 20.37 4.00 8.63
C ILE A 76 21.65 4.40 9.38
N SER A 77 22.49 3.42 9.71
CA SER A 77 23.61 3.62 10.63
C SER A 77 24.90 4.05 9.94
N LYS A 78 25.04 3.79 8.63
CA LYS A 78 26.28 3.87 7.83
C LYS A 78 27.37 2.90 8.32
N ILE A 79 27.00 1.91 9.14
CA ILE A 79 27.88 0.86 9.65
C ILE A 79 27.73 -0.39 8.78
N GLU A 80 28.83 -0.96 8.33
CA GLU A 80 28.84 -2.24 7.64
C GLU A 80 29.03 -3.36 8.65
N LEU A 81 28.04 -4.25 8.73
CA LEU A 81 28.12 -5.48 9.52
C LEU A 81 28.22 -6.68 8.60
N ASN A 82 29.07 -7.64 8.94
CA ASN A 82 29.13 -8.91 8.25
C ASN A 82 28.06 -9.86 8.80
N PHE A 83 27.08 -10.21 7.97
CA PHE A 83 26.08 -11.23 8.31
C PHE A 83 26.63 -12.62 7.97
N ILE A 84 26.76 -13.47 8.97
CA ILE A 84 27.38 -14.81 8.86
C ILE A 84 26.36 -15.86 9.28
N GLU A 85 25.97 -16.72 8.36
CA GLU A 85 25.05 -17.82 8.66
C GLU A 85 25.75 -18.85 9.58
N THR A 86 25.04 -19.32 10.60
CA THR A 86 25.53 -20.27 11.57
C THR A 86 24.43 -21.19 12.09
N LYS A 87 24.78 -22.16 12.93
CA LYS A 87 23.78 -22.97 13.63
C LYS A 87 23.03 -22.13 14.66
N LYS A 88 21.77 -22.51 14.91
CA LYS A 88 20.86 -21.78 15.81
C LYS A 88 21.43 -21.53 17.19
N GLU A 89 22.12 -22.52 17.78
CA GLU A 89 22.74 -22.43 19.12
C GLU A 89 23.85 -21.38 19.25
N ASN A 90 24.39 -20.92 18.12
CA ASN A 90 25.48 -19.92 18.07
C ASN A 90 25.03 -18.60 17.42
N ALA A 91 23.74 -18.45 17.16
CA ALA A 91 23.22 -17.30 16.43
C ALA A 91 22.86 -16.13 17.35
N ASP A 92 23.33 -14.94 16.97
CA ASP A 92 22.97 -13.67 17.57
C ASP A 92 21.55 -13.26 17.13
N LEU A 93 21.14 -13.69 15.93
CA LEU A 93 19.85 -13.40 15.31
C LEU A 93 19.24 -14.70 14.76
N VAL A 94 18.05 -15.03 15.22
CA VAL A 94 17.30 -16.24 14.80
C VAL A 94 15.98 -15.82 14.14
N LEU A 95 15.70 -16.33 12.94
CA LEU A 95 14.43 -16.14 12.23
C LEU A 95 13.75 -17.49 12.01
N GLU A 96 12.51 -17.61 12.49
CA GLU A 96 11.74 -18.86 12.42
C GLU A 96 10.31 -18.59 11.96
N ILE A 97 9.76 -19.54 11.23
CA ILE A 97 8.31 -19.61 10.95
C ILE A 97 7.73 -20.67 11.90
N ASP A 98 6.62 -20.33 12.55
CA ASP A 98 5.89 -21.23 13.46
C ASP A 98 4.43 -21.29 13.02
N ASP A 99 4.02 -22.44 12.50
CA ASP A 99 2.67 -22.68 12.00
C ASP A 99 1.59 -22.68 13.11
N ASN A 100 1.98 -22.63 14.39
CA ASN A 100 1.05 -22.44 15.50
C ASN A 100 0.64 -20.98 15.72
N LEU A 101 1.35 -20.02 15.11
CA LEU A 101 0.95 -18.62 15.10
C LEU A 101 -0.08 -18.35 13.98
N GLU A 102 -0.90 -17.33 14.16
CA GLU A 102 -1.72 -16.83 13.05
C GLU A 102 -0.83 -16.32 11.91
N THR A 103 -1.28 -16.44 10.68
CA THR A 103 -0.49 -16.14 9.46
C THR A 103 0.22 -14.77 9.51
N GLU A 104 -0.40 -13.76 10.11
CA GLU A 104 0.17 -12.41 10.24
C GLU A 104 0.61 -12.07 11.67
N GLU A 105 0.67 -13.04 12.58
CA GLU A 105 1.18 -12.86 13.93
C GLU A 105 2.69 -13.01 13.97
N TYR A 106 3.36 -12.15 14.74
CA TYR A 106 4.79 -12.25 14.98
C TYR A 106 5.18 -11.98 16.43
N LEU A 107 6.32 -12.57 16.81
CA LEU A 107 6.98 -12.38 18.08
C LEU A 107 8.40 -11.83 17.86
N ILE A 108 8.83 -10.93 18.72
CA ILE A 108 10.23 -10.51 18.83
C ILE A 108 10.65 -10.70 20.29
N GLU A 109 11.72 -11.45 20.50
CA GLU A 109 12.32 -11.68 21.81
C GLU A 109 13.78 -11.22 21.75
N ILE A 110 14.13 -10.16 22.47
CA ILE A 110 15.49 -9.64 22.57
C ILE A 110 15.94 -9.78 24.01
N ASN A 111 16.71 -10.83 24.30
CA ASN A 111 17.21 -11.19 25.62
C ASN A 111 18.73 -11.44 25.57
N GLU A 112 19.16 -12.68 25.41
CA GLU A 112 20.57 -13.05 25.18
C GLU A 112 20.95 -12.97 23.70
N ASN A 113 19.98 -13.19 22.84
CA ASN A 113 20.03 -13.03 21.38
C ASN A 113 18.74 -12.33 20.89
N ILE A 114 18.66 -12.09 19.59
CA ILE A 114 17.46 -11.57 18.93
C ILE A 114 16.76 -12.75 18.26
N LYS A 115 15.55 -13.07 18.69
CA LYS A 115 14.70 -14.06 18.05
C LYS A 115 13.48 -13.39 17.44
N MET A 116 13.23 -13.63 16.16
CA MET A 116 12.01 -13.26 15.46
C MET A 116 11.26 -14.52 15.01
N THR A 117 10.00 -14.66 15.43
CA THR A 117 9.14 -15.78 15.04
C THR A 117 7.90 -15.20 14.37
N GLY A 118 7.52 -15.71 13.21
CA GLY A 118 6.32 -15.30 12.48
C GLY A 118 5.48 -16.47 12.03
N GLY A 119 4.16 -16.30 11.92
CA GLY A 119 3.26 -17.28 11.32
C GLY A 119 3.43 -17.42 9.80
N SER A 120 4.23 -16.55 9.18
CA SER A 120 4.56 -16.59 7.75
C SER A 120 5.81 -15.75 7.46
N TYR A 121 6.31 -15.81 6.20
CA TYR A 121 7.35 -14.90 5.72
C TYR A 121 6.95 -13.42 5.90
N ASN A 122 5.71 -13.06 5.57
CA ASN A 122 5.21 -11.70 5.71
C ASN A 122 5.16 -11.25 7.18
N ALA A 123 4.84 -12.14 8.10
CA ALA A 123 4.90 -11.86 9.53
C ALA A 123 6.35 -11.58 9.99
N LEU A 124 7.34 -12.31 9.47
CA LEU A 124 8.76 -12.02 9.73
C LEU A 124 9.20 -10.68 9.14
N VAL A 125 8.69 -10.28 7.98
CA VAL A 125 8.94 -8.94 7.42
C VAL A 125 8.38 -7.85 8.35
N MET A 126 7.19 -8.03 8.89
CA MET A 126 6.59 -7.11 9.85
C MET A 126 7.38 -7.06 11.18
N ALA A 127 7.90 -8.21 11.64
CA ALA A 127 8.82 -8.27 12.76
C ALA A 127 10.12 -7.49 12.48
N LYS A 128 10.73 -7.67 11.28
CA LYS A 128 11.92 -6.93 10.84
C LYS A 128 11.67 -5.42 10.86
N SER A 129 10.50 -4.97 10.41
CA SER A 129 10.15 -3.54 10.44
C SER A 129 10.12 -3.00 11.87
N SER A 130 9.54 -3.75 12.82
CA SER A 130 9.56 -3.38 14.24
C SER A 130 10.99 -3.38 14.81
N LEU A 131 11.81 -4.38 14.46
CA LEU A 131 13.22 -4.47 14.90
C LEU A 131 14.04 -3.26 14.44
N ILE A 132 13.90 -2.86 13.17
CA ILE A 132 14.58 -1.68 12.61
C ILE A 132 14.15 -0.39 13.31
N GLN A 133 12.87 -0.27 13.66
CA GLN A 133 12.38 0.90 14.40
C GLN A 133 12.95 0.97 15.82
N LEU A 134 13.24 -0.15 16.45
CA LEU A 134 13.89 -0.22 17.77
C LEU A 134 15.39 0.07 17.73
N MET A 135 16.03 -0.11 16.56
CA MET A 135 17.49 -0.02 16.42
C MET A 135 18.03 1.34 16.85
N GLY A 136 18.99 1.33 17.77
CA GLY A 136 19.85 2.48 18.07
C GLY A 136 21.25 2.29 17.44
N TYR A 137 21.98 3.38 17.21
CA TYR A 137 23.38 3.32 16.76
C TYR A 137 24.19 4.48 17.34
N LYS A 138 25.41 4.19 17.76
CA LYS A 138 26.36 5.16 18.33
C LYS A 138 27.77 4.57 18.36
N ASN A 139 28.79 5.40 18.15
CA ASN A 139 30.20 5.01 18.29
C ASN A 139 30.54 3.72 17.51
N ASN A 140 30.17 3.67 16.24
CA ASN A 140 30.36 2.52 15.35
C ASN A 140 29.76 1.19 15.88
N SER A 141 28.68 1.29 16.63
CA SER A 141 27.95 0.14 17.19
C SER A 141 26.47 0.26 16.92
N ILE A 142 25.83 -0.86 16.62
CA ILE A 142 24.38 -1.03 16.55
C ILE A 142 23.92 -1.58 17.89
N VAL A 143 22.80 -1.08 18.42
CA VAL A 143 22.25 -1.53 19.69
C VAL A 143 20.75 -1.80 19.57
N PHE A 144 20.31 -2.92 20.15
CA PHE A 144 18.90 -3.27 20.30
C PHE A 144 18.52 -3.35 21.78
N PRO A 145 17.40 -2.76 22.21
CA PRO A 145 16.94 -2.85 23.60
C PRO A 145 16.50 -4.26 23.95
N LEU A 146 16.61 -4.65 25.21
CA LEU A 146 15.99 -5.88 25.70
C LEU A 146 14.48 -5.69 25.78
N ILE A 147 13.72 -6.50 25.03
CA ILE A 147 12.28 -6.33 24.87
C ILE A 147 11.62 -7.60 24.34
N ASN A 148 10.38 -7.83 24.73
CA ASN A 148 9.51 -8.82 24.10
C ASN A 148 8.30 -8.11 23.46
N ILE A 149 7.99 -8.48 22.24
CA ILE A 149 6.85 -7.97 21.47
C ILE A 149 6.03 -9.16 20.97
N LYS A 150 4.71 -9.04 21.09
CA LYS A 150 3.74 -9.88 20.39
C LYS A 150 2.76 -8.97 19.66
N ASP A 151 2.62 -9.18 18.34
CA ASP A 151 1.84 -8.25 17.52
C ASP A 151 1.22 -8.92 16.29
N LYS A 152 0.09 -8.38 15.87
CA LYS A 152 -0.63 -8.72 14.62
C LYS A 152 -1.59 -7.58 14.26
N PRO A 153 -1.97 -7.44 12.97
CA PRO A 153 -2.99 -6.47 12.56
C PRO A 153 -4.41 -6.90 12.97
N ASP A 154 -5.32 -5.93 13.15
CA ASP A 154 -6.75 -6.19 13.27
C ASP A 154 -7.42 -6.35 11.89
N SER A 155 -6.93 -5.64 10.86
CA SER A 155 -7.48 -5.71 9.51
C SER A 155 -6.64 -6.59 8.60
N GLU A 156 -7.30 -7.47 7.85
CA GLU A 156 -6.66 -8.36 6.86
C GLU A 156 -6.13 -7.57 5.66
N TYR A 157 -6.89 -6.57 5.19
CA TYR A 157 -6.53 -5.72 4.06
C TYR A 157 -5.94 -4.39 4.52
N ARG A 158 -4.72 -4.10 4.09
CA ARG A 158 -3.97 -2.87 4.37
C ARG A 158 -3.31 -2.42 3.09
N GLY A 159 -4.00 -1.57 2.33
CA GLY A 159 -3.64 -1.19 0.96
C GLY A 159 -3.09 0.22 0.82
N LEU A 160 -2.27 0.37 -0.21
CA LEU A 160 -1.88 1.66 -0.78
C LEU A 160 -2.08 1.56 -2.30
N LEU A 161 -2.71 2.56 -2.90
CA LEU A 161 -2.79 2.70 -4.35
C LEU A 161 -1.85 3.80 -4.82
N ILE A 162 -1.18 3.56 -5.95
CA ILE A 162 -0.38 4.56 -6.68
C ILE A 162 -0.89 4.66 -8.12
N ASP A 163 -1.20 5.87 -8.53
CA ASP A 163 -1.70 6.20 -9.87
C ASP A 163 -0.53 6.44 -10.84
N LEU A 164 -0.19 5.39 -11.60
CA LEU A 164 0.86 5.45 -12.62
C LEU A 164 0.33 5.97 -13.97
N ALA A 165 -0.96 5.85 -14.19
CA ALA A 165 -1.57 6.23 -15.45
C ALA A 165 -1.65 7.76 -15.62
N ARG A 166 -2.01 8.50 -14.58
CA ARG A 166 -2.05 9.97 -14.65
C ARG A 166 -0.71 10.60 -14.32
N MET A 167 0.03 10.04 -13.34
CA MET A 167 1.36 10.50 -12.92
C MET A 167 2.37 9.36 -12.92
N TRP A 168 3.17 9.30 -13.97
CA TRP A 168 4.21 8.28 -14.09
C TRP A 168 5.35 8.49 -13.10
N HIS A 169 5.80 7.38 -12.50
CA HIS A 169 6.98 7.32 -11.63
C HIS A 169 8.01 6.37 -12.21
N ASP A 170 9.29 6.68 -12.10
CA ASP A 170 10.35 5.75 -12.47
C ASP A 170 10.46 4.56 -11.48
N VAL A 171 11.06 3.47 -11.92
CA VAL A 171 11.25 2.27 -11.10
C VAL A 171 11.94 2.56 -9.77
N PRO A 172 13.02 3.37 -9.69
CA PRO A 172 13.62 3.75 -8.43
C PRO A 172 12.67 4.47 -7.45
N THR A 173 11.73 5.26 -7.94
CA THR A 173 10.70 5.89 -7.11
C THR A 173 9.71 4.85 -6.58
N LEU A 174 9.30 3.89 -7.41
CA LEU A 174 8.42 2.79 -6.97
C LEU A 174 9.12 1.90 -5.94
N GLU A 175 10.41 1.62 -6.09
CA GLU A 175 11.18 0.89 -5.08
C GLU A 175 11.19 1.62 -3.72
N LYS A 176 11.34 2.94 -3.72
CA LYS A 176 11.27 3.75 -2.48
C LYS A 176 9.87 3.71 -1.86
N ILE A 177 8.81 3.72 -2.66
CA ILE A 177 7.43 3.59 -2.19
C ILE A 177 7.22 2.20 -1.57
N ILE A 178 7.77 1.14 -2.16
CA ILE A 178 7.73 -0.22 -1.60
C ILE A 178 8.50 -0.30 -0.28
N ASP A 179 9.70 0.30 -0.19
CA ASP A 179 10.47 0.35 1.06
C ASP A 179 9.69 1.08 2.16
N LEU A 180 9.04 2.22 1.85
CA LEU A 180 8.18 2.98 2.74
C LEU A 180 6.96 2.16 3.20
N ALA A 181 6.28 1.52 2.26
CA ALA A 181 5.12 0.66 2.52
C ALA A 181 5.48 -0.52 3.43
N SER A 182 6.60 -1.20 3.17
CA SER A 182 7.13 -2.30 3.98
C SER A 182 7.53 -1.83 5.39
N PHE A 183 8.18 -0.67 5.50
CA PHE A 183 8.58 -0.10 6.80
C PHE A 183 7.39 0.14 7.72
N TYR A 184 6.23 0.52 7.16
CA TYR A 184 4.99 0.70 7.91
C TYR A 184 4.01 -0.48 7.81
N LYS A 185 4.44 -1.66 7.33
CA LYS A 185 3.65 -2.91 7.34
C LYS A 185 2.39 -2.88 6.48
N ILE A 186 2.39 -2.13 5.39
CA ILE A 186 1.40 -2.27 4.30
C ILE A 186 1.53 -3.69 3.74
N LYS A 187 0.42 -4.28 3.29
CA LYS A 187 0.38 -5.63 2.69
C LYS A 187 0.22 -5.58 1.18
N TYR A 188 -0.60 -4.68 0.69
CA TYR A 188 -0.97 -4.60 -0.71
C TYR A 188 -0.62 -3.24 -1.31
N LEU A 189 0.03 -3.26 -2.48
CA LEU A 189 0.29 -2.09 -3.30
C LEU A 189 -0.49 -2.24 -4.60
N GLN A 190 -1.57 -1.48 -4.77
CA GLN A 190 -2.31 -1.43 -6.02
C GLN A 190 -1.64 -0.46 -6.98
N LEU A 191 -1.37 -0.90 -8.20
CA LEU A 191 -0.86 -0.05 -9.26
C LEU A 191 -1.96 0.18 -10.29
N HIS A 192 -2.41 1.43 -10.39
CA HIS A 192 -3.37 1.88 -11.39
C HIS A 192 -2.64 2.08 -12.73
N LEU A 193 -2.73 1.05 -13.60
CA LEU A 193 -1.87 0.93 -14.80
C LEU A 193 -2.45 1.64 -16.03
N SER A 194 -3.74 1.92 -16.05
CA SER A 194 -4.42 2.52 -17.21
C SER A 194 -5.48 3.52 -16.79
N ASP A 195 -5.61 4.58 -17.58
CA ASP A 195 -6.66 5.60 -17.47
C ASP A 195 -6.84 6.33 -18.81
N ASP A 196 -7.70 7.33 -18.85
CA ASP A 196 -7.93 8.20 -20.02
C ASP A 196 -6.65 8.84 -20.57
N GLN A 197 -5.65 9.09 -19.72
CA GLN A 197 -4.41 9.78 -20.09
C GLN A 197 -3.32 8.86 -20.59
N SER A 198 -3.30 7.61 -20.15
CA SER A 198 -2.25 6.67 -20.55
C SER A 198 -2.55 5.22 -20.22
N PHE A 199 -1.78 4.35 -20.84
CA PHE A 199 -1.72 2.93 -20.57
C PHE A 199 -0.25 2.56 -20.34
N THR A 200 0.11 2.14 -19.13
CA THR A 200 1.52 1.99 -18.74
C THR A 200 2.05 0.57 -18.87
N PHE A 201 1.18 -0.44 -19.05
CA PHE A 201 1.61 -1.83 -19.21
C PHE A 201 1.98 -2.15 -20.67
N PRO A 202 3.16 -2.76 -20.95
CA PRO A 202 3.60 -3.08 -22.29
C PRO A 202 2.98 -4.40 -22.78
N SER A 203 1.77 -4.34 -23.35
CA SER A 203 1.12 -5.51 -23.96
C SER A 203 1.84 -5.96 -25.23
N GLU A 204 2.02 -7.26 -25.40
CA GLU A 204 2.56 -7.84 -26.63
C GLU A 204 1.51 -7.92 -27.74
N LYS A 205 0.28 -8.25 -27.35
CA LYS A 205 -0.84 -8.33 -28.30
C LYS A 205 -1.30 -6.96 -28.78
N PHE A 206 -1.26 -5.96 -27.90
CA PHE A 206 -1.69 -4.59 -28.18
C PHE A 206 -0.55 -3.59 -27.95
N PRO A 207 0.57 -3.69 -28.70
CA PRO A 207 1.80 -2.95 -28.39
C PRO A 207 1.67 -1.42 -28.52
N LYS A 208 0.67 -0.93 -29.26
CA LYS A 208 0.44 0.51 -29.41
C LYS A 208 -0.24 1.14 -28.18
N LEU A 209 -0.79 0.33 -27.25
CA LEU A 209 -1.41 0.87 -26.01
C LEU A 209 -0.38 1.54 -25.11
N ALA A 210 0.82 0.95 -24.99
CA ALA A 210 1.87 1.48 -24.12
C ALA A 210 2.23 2.92 -24.50
N THR A 211 2.01 3.85 -23.59
CA THR A 211 2.23 5.27 -23.81
C THR A 211 3.73 5.56 -23.91
N PRO A 212 4.22 6.17 -25.00
CA PRO A 212 5.66 6.22 -25.31
C PRO A 212 6.54 6.96 -24.30
N ASP A 213 6.01 7.99 -23.61
CA ASP A 213 6.71 8.79 -22.60
C ASP A 213 6.64 8.21 -21.19
N ARG A 214 6.08 7.00 -21.04
CA ARG A 214 5.90 6.27 -19.78
C ARG A 214 6.43 4.84 -19.89
N PRO A 215 7.74 4.67 -20.15
CA PRO A 215 8.30 3.38 -20.55
C PRO A 215 8.52 2.46 -19.36
N TYR A 216 7.65 1.48 -19.17
CA TYR A 216 7.97 0.27 -18.42
C TYR A 216 8.13 -0.90 -19.38
N SER A 217 9.08 -1.77 -19.09
CA SER A 217 9.14 -3.09 -19.70
C SER A 217 8.48 -4.15 -18.80
N LYS A 218 8.08 -5.29 -19.36
CA LYS A 218 7.64 -6.43 -18.55
C LYS A 218 8.72 -6.87 -17.55
N LYS A 219 10.00 -6.68 -17.90
CA LYS A 219 11.12 -6.97 -16.99
C LYS A 219 11.13 -6.02 -15.80
N ASP A 220 10.90 -4.72 -16.00
CA ASP A 220 10.84 -3.75 -14.92
C ASP A 220 9.74 -4.12 -13.90
N PHE A 221 8.56 -4.50 -14.41
CA PHE A 221 7.47 -4.95 -13.53
C PHE A 221 7.80 -6.29 -12.83
N ARG A 222 8.42 -7.28 -13.50
CA ARG A 222 8.82 -8.54 -12.82
C ARG A 222 9.87 -8.28 -11.74
N ASP A 223 10.84 -7.43 -12.01
CA ASP A 223 11.85 -7.04 -11.02
C ASP A 223 11.20 -6.31 -9.83
N LEU A 224 10.22 -5.44 -10.10
CA LEU A 224 9.47 -4.72 -9.07
C LEU A 224 8.61 -5.68 -8.22
N VAL A 225 7.93 -6.65 -8.84
CA VAL A 225 7.17 -7.70 -8.13
C VAL A 225 8.07 -8.50 -7.21
N LYS A 226 9.26 -8.90 -7.70
CA LYS A 226 10.25 -9.58 -6.87
C LYS A 226 10.74 -8.69 -5.72
N TYR A 227 11.06 -7.44 -5.99
CA TYR A 227 11.50 -6.46 -4.99
C TYR A 227 10.45 -6.28 -3.88
N ALA A 228 9.18 -6.19 -4.26
CA ALA A 228 8.04 -6.10 -3.36
C ALA A 228 7.86 -7.37 -2.52
N LYS A 229 7.93 -8.55 -3.15
CA LYS A 229 7.83 -9.85 -2.49
C LYS A 229 8.89 -10.01 -1.39
N ASP A 230 10.14 -9.66 -1.68
CA ASP A 230 11.24 -9.73 -0.71
C ASP A 230 10.98 -8.83 0.52
N ARG A 231 10.06 -7.86 0.40
CA ARG A 231 9.63 -6.89 1.43
C ARG A 231 8.23 -7.13 1.99
N GLY A 232 7.65 -8.30 1.70
CA GLY A 232 6.33 -8.69 2.19
C GLY A 232 5.17 -7.90 1.58
N ILE A 233 5.39 -7.24 0.43
CA ILE A 233 4.37 -6.51 -0.30
C ILE A 233 3.88 -7.33 -1.50
N ILE A 234 2.57 -7.40 -1.66
CA ILE A 234 1.92 -7.98 -2.84
C ILE A 234 1.45 -6.83 -3.73
N ILE A 235 1.93 -6.80 -4.98
CA ILE A 235 1.46 -5.80 -5.95
C ILE A 235 0.19 -6.31 -6.61
N ILE A 236 -0.89 -5.53 -6.53
CA ILE A 236 -2.17 -5.80 -7.20
C ILE A 236 -2.22 -4.94 -8.46
N PRO A 237 -2.25 -5.53 -9.67
CA PRO A 237 -2.42 -4.77 -10.89
C PRO A 237 -3.88 -4.35 -11.05
N GLU A 238 -4.09 -3.14 -11.58
CA GLU A 238 -5.40 -2.63 -11.99
C GLU A 238 -5.40 -2.28 -13.47
N LEU A 239 -6.38 -2.82 -14.19
CA LEU A 239 -6.79 -2.39 -15.52
C LEU A 239 -8.17 -1.77 -15.39
N ASP A 240 -8.27 -0.46 -15.47
CA ASP A 240 -9.53 0.23 -15.25
C ASP A 240 -10.39 0.23 -16.51
N ILE A 241 -11.49 -0.49 -16.43
CA ILE A 241 -12.51 -0.68 -17.47
C ILE A 241 -13.91 -0.86 -16.82
N PRO A 242 -15.01 -0.50 -17.48
CA PRO A 242 -15.12 -0.02 -18.85
C PRO A 242 -14.97 1.50 -18.97
N GLY A 243 -15.01 2.24 -17.85
CA GLY A 243 -14.69 3.66 -17.76
C GLY A 243 -13.18 3.89 -17.92
N HIS A 244 -12.72 5.13 -17.76
CA HIS A 244 -11.29 5.48 -17.75
C HIS A 244 -10.48 4.87 -18.92
N SER A 245 -11.13 4.61 -20.05
CA SER A 245 -10.61 3.79 -21.15
C SER A 245 -10.34 4.58 -22.43
N ARG A 246 -10.25 5.92 -22.39
CA ARG A 246 -10.04 6.73 -23.60
C ARG A 246 -8.80 6.29 -24.36
N GLN A 247 -7.68 6.07 -23.69
CA GLN A 247 -6.44 5.61 -24.32
C GLN A 247 -6.65 4.30 -25.08
N ILE A 248 -7.39 3.37 -24.53
CA ILE A 248 -7.68 2.07 -25.17
C ILE A 248 -8.56 2.28 -26.41
N VAL A 249 -9.60 3.09 -26.29
CA VAL A 249 -10.56 3.35 -27.36
C VAL A 249 -9.94 4.16 -28.52
N GLU A 250 -9.11 5.15 -28.23
CA GLU A 250 -8.48 5.99 -29.25
C GLU A 250 -7.41 5.23 -30.05
N ILE A 251 -6.71 4.28 -29.43
CA ILE A 251 -5.63 3.51 -30.08
C ILE A 251 -6.15 2.33 -30.90
N TYR A 252 -7.21 1.65 -30.42
CA TYR A 252 -7.83 0.51 -31.11
C TYR A 252 -9.36 0.67 -31.19
N PRO A 253 -9.84 1.75 -31.88
CA PRO A 253 -11.27 2.05 -31.96
C PRO A 253 -12.08 0.97 -32.65
N GLU A 254 -11.46 0.20 -33.56
CA GLU A 254 -12.08 -0.91 -34.29
C GLU A 254 -12.46 -2.08 -33.39
N ILE A 255 -11.75 -2.27 -32.26
CA ILE A 255 -12.02 -3.33 -31.30
C ILE A 255 -12.87 -2.79 -30.16
N PHE A 256 -12.40 -1.71 -29.50
CA PHE A 256 -12.95 -1.25 -28.23
C PHE A 256 -13.98 -0.12 -28.36
N GLY A 257 -14.08 0.50 -29.54
CA GLY A 257 -14.91 1.70 -29.73
C GLY A 257 -16.42 1.45 -29.66
N VAL A 258 -17.14 2.40 -29.07
CA VAL A 258 -18.60 2.47 -29.11
C VAL A 258 -19.03 3.31 -30.32
N ASN A 259 -19.82 2.75 -31.23
CA ASN A 259 -20.32 3.46 -32.40
C ASN A 259 -21.54 4.36 -32.05
N ASN A 260 -21.28 5.40 -31.26
CA ASN A 260 -22.33 6.36 -30.88
C ASN A 260 -22.16 7.69 -31.61
N LYS A 261 -23.26 8.17 -32.23
CA LYS A 261 -23.29 9.47 -32.93
C LYS A 261 -22.89 10.64 -32.03
N MET A 262 -23.13 10.57 -30.73
CA MET A 262 -22.72 11.60 -29.77
C MET A 262 -21.20 11.75 -29.72
N LEU A 263 -20.45 10.70 -29.95
CA LEU A 263 -18.97 10.73 -29.97
C LEU A 263 -18.43 11.45 -31.21
N GLN A 264 -19.20 11.50 -32.31
CA GLN A 264 -18.85 12.30 -33.50
C GLN A 264 -18.91 13.81 -33.21
N ILE A 265 -19.71 14.21 -32.20
CA ILE A 265 -19.92 15.62 -31.81
C ILE A 265 -18.92 16.01 -30.71
N ASN A 266 -18.63 15.10 -29.80
CA ASN A 266 -17.67 15.31 -28.69
C ASN A 266 -16.83 14.07 -28.44
N PRO A 267 -15.67 13.92 -29.14
CA PRO A 267 -14.77 12.79 -28.96
C PRO A 267 -14.22 12.65 -27.54
N TRP A 268 -14.15 13.76 -26.79
CA TRP A 268 -13.67 13.77 -25.40
C TRP A 268 -14.56 12.98 -24.43
N LYS A 269 -15.79 12.61 -24.82
CA LYS A 269 -16.67 11.74 -24.05
C LYS A 269 -16.45 10.25 -24.33
N SER A 270 -15.51 9.90 -25.21
CA SER A 270 -15.19 8.51 -25.58
C SER A 270 -14.26 7.86 -24.54
N ASN A 271 -14.73 7.71 -23.30
CA ASN A 271 -13.94 7.12 -22.21
C ASN A 271 -14.45 5.74 -21.77
N VAL A 272 -15.31 5.09 -22.58
CA VAL A 272 -15.81 3.75 -22.27
C VAL A 272 -15.58 2.79 -23.44
N ILE A 273 -15.17 1.55 -23.13
CA ILE A 273 -15.08 0.47 -24.11
C ILE A 273 -16.47 -0.10 -24.44
N ASN A 274 -16.61 -0.77 -25.58
CA ASN A 274 -17.87 -1.39 -26.01
C ASN A 274 -18.11 -2.72 -25.30
N ILE A 275 -18.76 -2.70 -24.14
CA ILE A 275 -19.09 -3.90 -23.36
C ILE A 275 -20.21 -4.77 -23.96
N ALA A 276 -20.69 -4.45 -25.15
CA ALA A 276 -21.68 -5.23 -25.91
C ALA A 276 -21.04 -5.95 -27.12
N SER A 277 -19.77 -6.33 -27.04
CA SER A 277 -19.02 -7.03 -28.07
C SER A 277 -18.23 -8.19 -27.52
N GLU A 278 -18.41 -9.40 -28.06
CA GLU A 278 -17.63 -10.57 -27.66
C GLU A 278 -16.14 -10.39 -27.98
N GLU A 279 -15.80 -9.72 -29.08
CA GLU A 279 -14.42 -9.40 -29.46
C GLU A 279 -13.72 -8.55 -28.39
N VAL A 280 -14.44 -7.65 -27.71
CA VAL A 280 -13.92 -6.86 -26.59
C VAL A 280 -13.60 -7.75 -25.40
N TYR A 281 -14.47 -8.70 -25.05
CA TYR A 281 -14.19 -9.66 -23.97
C TYR A 281 -12.98 -10.54 -24.27
N ASP A 282 -12.83 -11.01 -25.52
CA ASP A 282 -11.65 -11.78 -25.96
C ASP A 282 -10.37 -10.94 -25.85
N ALA A 283 -10.42 -9.67 -26.24
CA ALA A 283 -9.28 -8.75 -26.14
C ALA A 283 -8.90 -8.45 -24.68
N ILE A 284 -9.89 -8.25 -23.81
CA ILE A 284 -9.69 -8.04 -22.37
C ILE A 284 -9.09 -9.29 -21.71
N ASP A 285 -9.59 -10.49 -22.03
CA ASP A 285 -9.04 -11.75 -21.52
C ASP A 285 -7.54 -11.90 -21.83
N ILE A 286 -7.13 -11.52 -23.05
CA ILE A 286 -5.72 -11.49 -23.44
C ILE A 286 -4.93 -10.47 -22.61
N LEU A 287 -5.42 -9.24 -22.48
CA LEU A 287 -4.75 -8.19 -21.70
C LEU A 287 -4.59 -8.58 -20.23
N ILE A 288 -5.65 -9.10 -19.63
CA ILE A 288 -5.64 -9.59 -18.24
C ILE A 288 -4.62 -10.74 -18.10
N GLY A 289 -4.60 -11.69 -19.03
CA GLY A 289 -3.65 -12.79 -19.03
C GLY A 289 -2.20 -12.31 -19.07
N GLU A 290 -1.86 -11.34 -19.96
CA GLU A 290 -0.53 -10.77 -20.05
C GLU A 290 -0.10 -10.02 -18.78
N ILE A 291 -1.03 -9.31 -18.13
CA ILE A 291 -0.76 -8.59 -16.89
C ILE A 291 -0.55 -9.59 -15.73
N ILE A 292 -1.42 -10.59 -15.60
CA ILE A 292 -1.32 -11.61 -14.55
C ILE A 292 -0.02 -12.42 -14.65
N GLU A 293 0.46 -12.73 -15.86
CA GLU A 293 1.75 -13.40 -16.05
C GLU A 293 2.92 -12.62 -15.42
N VAL A 294 2.84 -11.30 -15.41
CA VAL A 294 3.87 -10.42 -14.83
C VAL A 294 3.66 -10.22 -13.33
N PHE A 295 2.42 -10.09 -12.89
CA PHE A 295 2.05 -9.88 -11.48
C PHE A 295 1.60 -11.20 -10.82
N ASP A 296 2.36 -12.26 -11.03
CA ASP A 296 2.05 -13.64 -10.66
C ASP A 296 1.84 -13.86 -9.15
N THR A 297 2.49 -13.07 -8.31
CA THR A 297 2.38 -13.15 -6.85
C THR A 297 1.06 -12.64 -6.29
N SER A 298 0.29 -11.87 -7.06
CA SER A 298 -1.01 -11.37 -6.63
C SER A 298 -2.10 -12.45 -6.72
N PRO A 299 -2.84 -12.73 -5.66
CA PRO A 299 -4.05 -13.55 -5.74
C PRO A 299 -5.27 -12.77 -6.28
N TYR A 300 -5.10 -11.48 -6.55
CA TYR A 300 -6.15 -10.56 -6.94
C TYR A 300 -5.86 -9.86 -8.26
N PHE A 301 -6.92 -9.45 -8.95
CA PHE A 301 -6.88 -8.57 -10.09
C PHE A 301 -7.96 -7.49 -9.94
N HIS A 302 -7.59 -6.22 -10.06
CA HIS A 302 -8.55 -5.11 -9.98
C HIS A 302 -8.94 -4.67 -11.39
N ILE A 303 -10.25 -4.60 -11.64
CA ILE A 303 -10.78 -4.24 -12.97
C ILE A 303 -11.17 -2.77 -13.11
N GLY A 304 -10.98 -1.94 -12.07
CA GLY A 304 -11.58 -0.62 -12.00
C GLY A 304 -13.10 -0.73 -11.80
N GLY A 305 -13.88 -0.33 -12.79
CA GLY A 305 -15.32 -0.50 -12.80
C GLY A 305 -16.11 0.71 -12.31
N ASP A 306 -15.44 1.83 -12.08
CA ASP A 306 -16.03 3.08 -11.62
C ASP A 306 -16.34 4.04 -12.78
N GLU A 307 -17.13 5.05 -12.50
CA GLU A 307 -17.42 6.25 -13.27
C GLU A 307 -17.72 6.05 -14.77
N ALA A 308 -18.10 4.83 -15.19
CA ALA A 308 -18.42 4.53 -16.58
C ALA A 308 -19.62 5.36 -17.08
N ASN A 309 -19.43 6.10 -18.16
CA ASN A 309 -20.49 6.88 -18.78
C ASN A 309 -21.46 5.96 -19.55
N LEU A 310 -22.41 5.33 -18.83
CA LEU A 310 -23.37 4.39 -19.40
C LEU A 310 -24.34 5.03 -20.41
N ASP A 311 -24.46 6.36 -20.43
CA ASP A 311 -25.30 7.05 -21.41
C ASP A 311 -24.79 6.86 -22.84
N LEU A 312 -23.50 6.60 -23.01
CA LEU A 312 -22.92 6.31 -24.34
C LEU A 312 -23.40 5.00 -24.95
N TYR A 313 -23.95 4.09 -24.17
CA TYR A 313 -24.54 2.83 -24.67
C TYR A 313 -25.99 2.97 -25.11
N LYS A 314 -26.66 4.06 -24.72
CA LYS A 314 -28.08 4.29 -25.05
C LYS A 314 -28.28 4.55 -26.53
N ASN A 315 -29.36 3.97 -27.08
CA ASN A 315 -29.81 4.18 -28.47
C ASN A 315 -28.80 3.77 -29.56
N VAL A 316 -27.85 2.90 -29.22
CA VAL A 316 -26.89 2.30 -30.16
C VAL A 316 -27.46 0.99 -30.66
N PRO A 317 -27.74 0.84 -32.01
CA PRO A 317 -28.42 -0.34 -32.53
C PRO A 317 -27.74 -1.68 -32.23
N GLU A 318 -26.41 -1.72 -32.30
CA GLU A 318 -25.62 -2.91 -32.04
C GLU A 318 -25.74 -3.32 -30.57
N ILE A 319 -25.68 -2.34 -29.67
CA ILE A 319 -25.82 -2.57 -28.21
C ILE A 319 -27.23 -3.05 -27.89
N ASN A 320 -28.25 -2.41 -28.46
CA ASN A 320 -29.64 -2.85 -28.30
C ASN A 320 -29.85 -4.29 -28.78
N SER A 321 -29.21 -4.67 -29.88
CA SER A 321 -29.28 -6.02 -30.44
C SER A 321 -28.59 -7.04 -29.51
N PHE A 322 -27.43 -6.68 -28.98
CA PHE A 322 -26.69 -7.51 -27.99
C PHE A 322 -27.51 -7.69 -26.70
N MET A 323 -28.08 -6.60 -26.17
CA MET A 323 -28.92 -6.63 -24.97
C MET A 323 -30.15 -7.51 -25.17
N LYS A 324 -30.81 -7.41 -26.32
CA LYS A 324 -31.95 -8.26 -26.69
C LYS A 324 -31.55 -9.73 -26.76
N LYS A 325 -30.44 -10.04 -27.45
CA LYS A 325 -29.91 -11.42 -27.59
C LYS A 325 -29.61 -12.06 -26.21
N ASN A 326 -29.11 -11.28 -25.27
CA ASN A 326 -28.74 -11.75 -23.93
C ASN A 326 -29.84 -11.56 -22.86
N ASN A 327 -31.05 -11.19 -23.26
CA ASN A 327 -32.21 -10.96 -22.38
C ASN A 327 -31.98 -9.91 -21.28
N LEU A 328 -31.19 -8.86 -21.55
CA LEU A 328 -30.83 -7.82 -20.59
C LEU A 328 -31.88 -6.72 -20.45
N GLY A 329 -32.96 -6.78 -21.27
CA GLY A 329 -33.95 -5.70 -21.32
C GLY A 329 -33.43 -4.47 -22.08
N THR A 330 -33.78 -3.28 -21.61
CA THR A 330 -33.40 -2.00 -22.26
C THR A 330 -32.63 -1.04 -21.35
N ASP A 331 -32.44 -1.41 -20.07
CA ASP A 331 -31.68 -0.61 -19.11
C ASP A 331 -30.18 -0.91 -19.26
N VAL A 332 -29.39 0.08 -19.62
CA VAL A 332 -27.93 -0.04 -19.77
C VAL A 332 -27.21 -0.40 -18.46
N HIS A 333 -27.84 -0.20 -17.31
CA HIS A 333 -27.31 -0.68 -16.04
C HIS A 333 -27.31 -2.23 -15.95
N GLU A 334 -28.26 -2.91 -16.63
CA GLU A 334 -28.24 -4.37 -16.73
C GLU A 334 -27.09 -4.84 -17.64
N LEU A 335 -26.78 -4.09 -18.70
CA LEU A 335 -25.61 -4.35 -19.53
C LEU A 335 -24.31 -4.22 -18.72
N PHE A 336 -24.21 -3.18 -17.88
CA PHE A 336 -23.04 -3.00 -17.01
C PHE A 336 -22.94 -4.11 -15.95
N ARG A 337 -24.04 -4.52 -15.34
CA ARG A 337 -24.05 -5.66 -14.41
C ARG A 337 -23.65 -6.96 -15.11
N TYR A 338 -24.12 -7.18 -16.34
CA TYR A 338 -23.68 -8.30 -17.17
C TYR A 338 -22.18 -8.27 -17.45
N PHE A 339 -21.63 -7.09 -17.76
CA PHE A 339 -20.19 -6.89 -17.91
C PHE A 339 -19.42 -7.31 -16.65
N LEU A 340 -19.85 -6.88 -15.45
CA LEU A 340 -19.19 -7.25 -14.19
C LEU A 340 -19.19 -8.77 -13.94
N VAL A 341 -20.28 -9.45 -14.30
CA VAL A 341 -20.37 -10.91 -14.23
C VAL A 341 -19.33 -11.55 -15.18
N ARG A 342 -19.29 -11.10 -16.44
CA ARG A 342 -18.33 -11.61 -17.44
C ARG A 342 -16.88 -11.35 -17.03
N MET A 343 -16.60 -10.19 -16.44
CA MET A 343 -15.27 -9.87 -15.94
C MET A 343 -14.85 -10.79 -14.79
N ASN A 344 -15.78 -11.09 -13.87
CA ASN A 344 -15.49 -12.03 -12.79
C ASN A 344 -15.18 -13.45 -13.34
N GLU A 345 -15.89 -13.88 -14.39
CA GLU A 345 -15.61 -15.15 -15.06
C GLU A 345 -14.20 -15.17 -15.70
N ILE A 346 -13.82 -14.08 -16.39
CA ILE A 346 -12.50 -13.94 -17.00
C ILE A 346 -11.41 -13.94 -15.94
N VAL A 347 -11.53 -13.13 -14.90
CA VAL A 347 -10.54 -13.07 -13.82
C VAL A 347 -10.38 -14.43 -13.12
N LYS A 348 -11.49 -15.15 -12.89
CA LYS A 348 -11.45 -16.51 -12.30
C LYS A 348 -10.84 -17.54 -13.22
N LYS A 349 -10.97 -17.42 -14.54
CA LYS A 349 -10.29 -18.28 -15.52
C LYS A 349 -8.76 -18.20 -15.39
N HIS A 350 -8.24 -17.09 -14.90
CA HIS A 350 -6.82 -16.89 -14.61
C HIS A 350 -6.45 -17.15 -13.14
N ASP A 351 -7.28 -17.88 -12.38
CA ASP A 351 -7.07 -18.25 -10.97
C ASP A 351 -6.90 -17.04 -10.03
N LYS A 352 -7.55 -15.91 -10.33
CA LYS A 352 -7.54 -14.70 -9.51
C LYS A 352 -8.93 -14.38 -8.97
N LYS A 353 -8.98 -13.65 -7.86
CA LYS A 353 -10.21 -13.07 -7.31
C LYS A 353 -10.36 -11.63 -7.80
N MET A 354 -11.55 -11.28 -8.27
CA MET A 354 -11.82 -9.97 -8.82
C MET A 354 -12.01 -8.92 -7.72
N PHE A 355 -11.31 -7.80 -7.85
CA PHE A 355 -11.51 -6.56 -7.14
C PHE A 355 -12.11 -5.52 -8.08
N LEU A 356 -12.98 -4.65 -7.55
CA LEU A 356 -13.58 -3.56 -8.31
C LEU A 356 -13.94 -2.39 -7.40
N TRP A 357 -13.99 -1.19 -7.99
CA TRP A 357 -14.55 -0.01 -7.33
C TRP A 357 -16.08 -0.08 -7.24
N GLU A 358 -16.65 0.61 -6.28
CA GLU A 358 -18.08 0.86 -6.21
C GLU A 358 -18.52 1.73 -7.40
N GLY A 359 -19.09 1.14 -8.45
CA GLY A 359 -19.53 1.84 -9.66
C GLY A 359 -20.88 1.33 -10.17
N PHE A 360 -21.55 0.43 -9.44
CA PHE A 360 -22.80 -0.19 -9.85
C PHE A 360 -23.94 0.10 -8.88
N ARG A 361 -25.15 0.25 -9.40
CA ARG A 361 -26.34 0.47 -8.57
C ARG A 361 -26.73 -0.79 -7.79
N ARG A 362 -27.38 -0.60 -6.63
CA ARG A 362 -27.94 -1.70 -5.84
C ARG A 362 -28.97 -2.50 -6.64
N GLU A 363 -29.90 -1.79 -7.29
CA GLU A 363 -31.01 -2.37 -8.03
C GLU A 363 -30.52 -2.97 -9.36
N GLY A 364 -31.06 -4.11 -9.72
CA GLY A 364 -30.82 -4.79 -10.99
C GLY A 364 -31.33 -6.22 -10.98
N LYS A 365 -31.56 -6.79 -12.17
CA LYS A 365 -32.02 -8.17 -12.35
C LYS A 365 -30.86 -9.15 -12.39
N ILE A 366 -29.72 -8.71 -12.96
CA ILE A 366 -28.53 -9.54 -13.02
C ILE A 366 -27.83 -9.46 -11.67
N GLU A 367 -27.65 -10.61 -11.03
CA GLU A 367 -26.93 -10.70 -9.77
C GLU A 367 -25.42 -10.64 -10.00
N ILE A 368 -24.75 -9.69 -9.32
CA ILE A 368 -23.29 -9.62 -9.28
C ILE A 368 -22.80 -10.66 -8.27
N PRO A 369 -21.82 -11.50 -8.64
CA PRO A 369 -21.28 -12.54 -7.75
C PRO A 369 -20.77 -11.98 -6.43
N ARG A 370 -21.01 -12.68 -5.32
CA ARG A 370 -20.61 -12.25 -3.98
C ARG A 370 -19.16 -12.61 -3.60
N ASP A 371 -18.49 -13.34 -4.48
CA ASP A 371 -17.06 -13.65 -4.32
C ASP A 371 -16.11 -12.52 -4.78
N VAL A 372 -16.65 -11.45 -5.36
CA VAL A 372 -15.90 -10.21 -5.64
C VAL A 372 -15.67 -9.39 -4.37
N VAL A 373 -14.67 -8.53 -4.37
CA VAL A 373 -14.43 -7.55 -3.30
C VAL A 373 -14.65 -6.14 -3.82
N VAL A 374 -15.50 -5.37 -3.15
CA VAL A 374 -15.87 -4.02 -3.55
C VAL A 374 -15.07 -2.99 -2.75
N PHE A 375 -14.41 -2.09 -3.46
CA PHE A 375 -13.72 -0.93 -2.90
C PHE A 375 -14.69 0.24 -2.87
N ALA A 376 -15.24 0.50 -1.68
CA ALA A 376 -16.28 1.50 -1.50
C ALA A 376 -15.68 2.89 -1.26
N PHE A 377 -15.79 3.78 -2.25
CA PHE A 377 -15.15 5.09 -2.25
C PHE A 377 -16.15 6.25 -2.40
N GLU A 378 -17.02 6.18 -3.43
CA GLU A 378 -17.88 7.28 -3.85
C GLU A 378 -19.12 7.43 -2.96
N THR A 379 -19.60 6.32 -2.39
CA THR A 379 -20.80 6.29 -1.55
C THR A 379 -22.06 6.87 -2.22
N MET A 380 -22.19 6.70 -3.54
CA MET A 380 -23.30 7.18 -4.34
C MET A 380 -24.05 6.09 -5.08
N TYR A 381 -23.33 5.14 -5.66
CA TYR A 381 -23.92 4.09 -6.50
C TYR A 381 -24.51 2.97 -5.65
N HIS A 382 -23.72 2.42 -4.74
CA HIS A 382 -24.12 1.36 -3.85
C HIS A 382 -23.52 1.62 -2.46
N LEU A 383 -24.33 2.15 -1.55
CA LEU A 383 -23.85 2.57 -0.23
C LEU A 383 -23.16 1.42 0.53
N PRO A 384 -22.10 1.68 1.29
CA PRO A 384 -21.41 0.66 2.09
C PRO A 384 -22.32 -0.16 2.98
N SER A 385 -23.34 0.45 3.62
CA SER A 385 -24.35 -0.27 4.40
C SER A 385 -25.14 -1.28 3.55
N HIS A 386 -25.50 -0.90 2.34
CA HIS A 386 -26.22 -1.76 1.41
C HIS A 386 -25.32 -2.87 0.85
N LEU A 387 -24.03 -2.59 0.58
CA LEU A 387 -23.07 -3.62 0.17
C LEU A 387 -22.97 -4.73 1.22
N ILE A 388 -22.91 -4.34 2.50
CA ILE A 388 -22.89 -5.30 3.63
C ILE A 388 -24.20 -6.09 3.73
N GLU A 389 -25.37 -5.41 3.67
CA GLU A 389 -26.69 -6.05 3.65
C GLU A 389 -26.83 -7.05 2.50
N ASP A 390 -26.29 -6.73 1.34
CA ASP A 390 -26.34 -7.57 0.14
C ASP A 390 -25.26 -8.66 0.10
N GLY A 391 -24.42 -8.77 1.16
CA GLY A 391 -23.47 -9.86 1.36
C GLY A 391 -22.12 -9.70 0.66
N PHE A 392 -21.73 -8.50 0.24
CA PHE A 392 -20.41 -8.26 -0.33
C PHE A 392 -19.30 -8.17 0.74
N THR A 393 -18.10 -8.53 0.33
CA THR A 393 -16.86 -8.17 1.05
C THR A 393 -16.42 -6.79 0.60
N VAL A 394 -16.06 -5.92 1.55
CA VAL A 394 -15.79 -4.49 1.29
C VAL A 394 -14.42 -4.10 1.82
N VAL A 395 -13.70 -3.29 1.03
CA VAL A 395 -12.53 -2.51 1.46
C VAL A 395 -12.95 -1.05 1.57
N ASN A 396 -12.64 -0.42 2.70
CA ASN A 396 -12.92 1.00 2.88
C ASN A 396 -11.88 1.86 2.16
N THR A 397 -12.33 2.62 1.18
CA THR A 397 -11.54 3.58 0.43
C THR A 397 -12.20 4.96 0.46
N SER A 398 -12.80 5.31 1.60
CA SER A 398 -13.52 6.58 1.79
C SER A 398 -12.72 7.77 1.25
N TRP A 399 -13.35 8.60 0.43
CA TRP A 399 -12.72 9.81 -0.11
C TRP A 399 -12.07 10.64 0.99
N THR A 400 -12.83 10.96 2.01
CA THR A 400 -12.33 11.62 3.22
C THR A 400 -12.13 10.56 4.31
N PRO A 401 -10.91 10.35 4.81
CA PRO A 401 -9.68 11.08 4.51
C PRO A 401 -8.62 10.23 3.76
N LEU A 402 -9.01 9.21 2.99
CA LEU A 402 -8.07 8.23 2.44
C LEU A 402 -7.55 8.57 1.04
N TYR A 403 -8.19 9.51 0.33
CA TYR A 403 -7.70 9.99 -0.96
C TYR A 403 -6.68 11.11 -0.77
N LEU A 404 -5.55 10.97 -1.42
CA LEU A 404 -4.51 11.98 -1.51
C LEU A 404 -4.44 12.42 -2.97
N VAL A 405 -5.06 13.56 -3.28
CA VAL A 405 -5.09 14.13 -4.63
C VAL A 405 -4.38 15.47 -4.60
N ASN A 406 -3.23 15.55 -5.24
CA ASN A 406 -2.46 16.78 -5.32
C ASN A 406 -2.09 17.08 -6.76
N GLY A 407 -3.03 17.56 -7.54
CA GLY A 407 -2.97 17.79 -8.98
C GLY A 407 -1.81 18.58 -9.54
N GLY A 408 -0.61 18.41 -8.99
CA GLY A 408 0.65 18.96 -9.46
C GLY A 408 0.80 20.49 -9.25
N ILE A 409 2.04 20.91 -9.07
CA ILE A 409 2.42 22.32 -8.87
C ILE A 409 2.00 23.22 -10.04
N LYS A 410 1.80 22.65 -11.22
CA LYS A 410 1.50 23.40 -12.47
C LYS A 410 0.01 23.70 -12.70
N GLN A 411 -0.88 23.14 -11.89
CA GLN A 411 -2.32 23.39 -12.00
C GLN A 411 -2.88 23.94 -10.67
N PRO A 412 -2.83 25.27 -10.46
CA PRO A 412 -3.28 25.90 -9.21
C PRO A 412 -4.77 25.70 -8.90
N ARG A 413 -5.55 25.20 -9.85
CA ARG A 413 -6.98 24.86 -9.73
C ARG A 413 -7.24 23.35 -9.78
N ALA A 414 -6.20 22.51 -9.87
CA ALA A 414 -6.37 21.08 -9.85
C ALA A 414 -6.85 20.63 -8.46
N ARG A 415 -7.71 19.66 -8.46
CA ARG A 415 -8.31 19.02 -7.28
C ARG A 415 -7.25 18.77 -6.22
N ARG A 416 -7.45 19.34 -5.04
CA ARG A 416 -6.62 19.08 -3.88
C ARG A 416 -7.49 18.44 -2.82
N ALA A 417 -7.25 17.18 -2.55
CA ALA A 417 -7.81 16.51 -1.40
C ALA A 417 -6.63 15.88 -0.64
N VAL A 418 -6.02 16.65 0.22
CA VAL A 418 -4.92 16.17 1.06
C VAL A 418 -5.24 16.47 2.51
N TRP A 419 -5.54 15.42 3.24
CA TRP A 419 -6.00 15.49 4.63
C TRP A 419 -4.82 15.60 5.59
N SER A 420 -5.05 16.24 6.73
CA SER A 420 -4.05 16.29 7.79
C SER A 420 -3.85 14.89 8.40
N PRO A 421 -2.65 14.58 8.91
CA PRO A 421 -2.45 13.34 9.68
C PRO A 421 -3.44 13.19 10.84
N GLU A 422 -3.83 14.27 11.50
CA GLU A 422 -4.81 14.25 12.59
C GLU A 422 -6.21 13.83 12.11
N THR A 423 -6.65 14.32 10.95
CA THR A 423 -7.92 13.90 10.34
C THR A 423 -7.90 12.41 10.04
N ILE A 424 -6.80 11.89 9.46
CA ILE A 424 -6.65 10.46 9.19
C ILE A 424 -6.64 9.66 10.50
N TYR A 425 -6.03 10.16 11.57
CA TYR A 425 -6.00 9.48 12.87
C TYR A 425 -7.38 9.38 13.52
N SER A 426 -8.29 10.30 13.24
CA SER A 426 -9.67 10.29 13.73
C SER A 426 -10.59 9.30 12.99
N TRP A 427 -10.20 8.85 11.80
CA TRP A 427 -10.94 7.89 10.98
C TRP A 427 -10.84 6.46 11.55
N ASN A 428 -11.77 5.59 11.17
CA ASN A 428 -11.73 4.15 11.43
C ASN A 428 -12.29 3.36 10.25
N VAL A 429 -12.03 2.05 10.18
CA VAL A 429 -12.35 1.19 9.04
C VAL A 429 -13.85 1.03 8.75
N TRP A 430 -14.73 1.41 9.67
CA TRP A 430 -16.19 1.35 9.53
C TRP A 430 -16.82 2.70 9.24
N ARG A 431 -16.00 3.74 8.94
CA ARG A 431 -16.45 5.12 8.73
C ARG A 431 -16.19 5.57 7.31
N TRP A 432 -17.26 6.06 6.63
CA TRP A 432 -17.19 6.71 5.33
C TRP A 432 -17.58 8.16 5.44
N GLU A 433 -16.81 9.02 4.76
CA GLU A 433 -17.03 10.45 4.61
C GLU A 433 -16.70 10.86 3.18
N HIS A 434 -17.36 11.91 2.73
CA HIS A 434 -17.06 12.50 1.42
C HIS A 434 -17.07 14.03 1.50
N TRP A 435 -16.27 14.66 0.70
CA TRP A 435 -16.20 16.11 0.60
C TRP A 435 -17.28 16.70 -0.31
N TRP A 436 -17.82 15.92 -1.24
CA TRP A 436 -18.77 16.39 -2.23
C TRP A 436 -20.18 16.46 -1.66
N TYR A 437 -20.80 17.64 -1.82
CA TYR A 437 -22.11 17.96 -1.22
C TYR A 437 -23.29 17.13 -1.74
N LYS A 438 -23.13 16.47 -2.90
CA LYS A 438 -24.18 15.60 -3.47
C LYS A 438 -24.20 14.18 -2.89
N THR A 439 -23.15 13.80 -2.15
CA THR A 439 -23.12 12.45 -1.54
C THR A 439 -23.95 12.41 -0.26
N PRO A 440 -24.59 11.27 0.05
CA PRO A 440 -25.34 11.10 1.30
C PRO A 440 -24.50 11.27 2.56
N VAL A 441 -23.19 11.04 2.46
CA VAL A 441 -22.24 11.08 3.59
C VAL A 441 -21.55 12.45 3.75
N TYR A 442 -21.91 13.45 2.94
CA TYR A 442 -21.41 14.81 3.10
C TYR A 442 -21.93 15.42 4.41
N LYS A 443 -21.04 15.93 5.27
CA LYS A 443 -21.37 16.45 6.61
C LYS A 443 -22.10 15.47 7.56
N ASN A 444 -22.49 14.29 7.10
CA ASN A 444 -23.12 13.24 7.88
C ASN A 444 -22.39 11.93 7.64
N PRO A 445 -21.19 11.75 8.20
CA PRO A 445 -20.41 10.53 7.99
C PRO A 445 -21.22 9.27 8.31
N MET A 446 -21.11 8.26 7.47
CA MET A 446 -21.69 6.95 7.72
C MET A 446 -20.77 6.16 8.63
N GLN A 447 -21.21 5.86 9.84
CA GLN A 447 -20.53 4.95 10.76
C GLN A 447 -21.30 3.65 10.80
N LEU A 448 -20.67 2.56 10.39
CA LEU A 448 -21.23 1.21 10.48
C LEU A 448 -20.77 0.50 11.75
N GLU A 449 -21.53 -0.52 12.14
CA GLU A 449 -21.13 -1.46 13.17
C GLU A 449 -19.95 -2.33 12.70
N GLU A 450 -19.17 -2.81 13.67
CA GLU A 450 -18.06 -3.73 13.39
C GLU A 450 -18.55 -5.02 12.73
N THR A 451 -17.99 -5.36 11.57
CA THR A 451 -18.32 -6.57 10.82
C THR A 451 -17.11 -7.13 10.10
N SER A 452 -17.03 -8.45 9.98
CA SER A 452 -15.98 -9.16 9.24
C SER A 452 -16.07 -8.99 7.72
N GLN A 453 -17.17 -8.46 7.19
CA GLN A 453 -17.30 -8.17 5.77
C GLN A 453 -16.47 -6.96 5.36
N ILE A 454 -16.12 -6.07 6.28
CA ILE A 454 -15.20 -4.96 6.05
C ILE A 454 -13.80 -5.44 6.45
N ILE A 455 -13.03 -5.85 5.47
CA ILE A 455 -11.75 -6.52 5.69
C ILE A 455 -10.57 -5.58 5.95
N GLY A 456 -10.78 -4.28 5.84
CA GLY A 456 -9.76 -3.25 6.08
C GLY A 456 -9.95 -2.02 5.22
N GLY A 457 -8.86 -1.31 4.93
CA GLY A 457 -8.90 -0.08 4.14
C GLY A 457 -7.72 0.11 3.22
N GLN A 458 -7.85 1.09 2.32
CA GLN A 458 -6.81 1.48 1.38
C GLN A 458 -6.67 3.00 1.32
N MET A 459 -5.44 3.49 1.43
CA MET A 459 -5.09 4.86 1.09
C MET A 459 -4.84 4.94 -0.41
N CYS A 460 -5.43 5.94 -1.07
CA CYS A 460 -5.34 6.09 -2.52
C CYS A 460 -4.59 7.38 -2.88
N SER A 461 -3.43 7.24 -3.51
CA SER A 461 -2.60 8.35 -3.95
C SER A 461 -2.81 8.58 -5.44
N TRP A 462 -3.63 9.58 -5.74
CA TRP A 462 -4.03 9.92 -7.09
C TRP A 462 -3.33 11.17 -7.62
N GLU A 463 -2.87 11.12 -8.87
CA GLU A 463 -2.35 12.27 -9.61
C GLU A 463 -1.19 13.01 -8.90
N GLN A 464 -0.44 12.34 -8.04
CA GLN A 464 0.63 12.97 -7.28
C GLN A 464 1.91 13.09 -8.11
N ALA A 465 2.42 14.31 -8.26
CA ALA A 465 3.71 14.55 -8.89
C ALA A 465 4.85 13.85 -8.14
N GLY A 466 5.89 13.39 -8.86
CA GLY A 466 6.98 12.62 -8.29
C GLY A 466 7.72 13.30 -7.13
N GLU A 467 7.78 14.64 -7.11
CA GLU A 467 8.35 15.41 -6.01
C GLU A 467 7.45 15.44 -4.76
N ALA A 468 6.13 15.23 -4.91
CA ALA A 468 5.17 15.30 -3.83
C ALA A 468 4.81 13.92 -3.26
N GLU A 469 4.88 12.85 -4.06
CA GLU A 469 4.41 11.50 -3.73
C GLU A 469 5.02 10.99 -2.40
N ILE A 470 6.32 10.83 -2.35
CA ILE A 470 7.01 10.29 -1.17
C ILE A 470 6.86 11.20 0.06
N PRO A 471 7.08 12.54 -0.01
CA PRO A 471 6.87 13.42 1.13
C PRO A 471 5.46 13.37 1.71
N THR A 472 4.44 13.29 0.85
CA THR A 472 3.04 13.19 1.27
C THR A 472 2.76 11.88 2.00
N LEU A 473 3.23 10.76 1.42
CA LEU A 473 3.05 9.43 2.00
C LEU A 473 3.77 9.26 3.32
N ARG A 474 5.00 9.77 3.48
CA ARG A 474 5.78 9.67 4.73
C ARG A 474 5.05 10.19 5.96
N LYS A 475 4.17 11.16 5.81
CA LYS A 475 3.42 11.76 6.93
C LYS A 475 2.05 11.13 7.15
N ARG A 476 1.44 10.55 6.12
CA ARG A 476 0.04 10.08 6.16
C ARG A 476 -0.10 8.57 6.22
N LEU A 477 0.73 7.84 5.48
CA LEU A 477 0.68 6.38 5.47
C LEU A 477 0.89 5.75 6.86
N PRO A 478 1.85 6.21 7.71
CA PRO A 478 2.00 5.68 9.07
C PRO A 478 0.78 5.92 9.96
N VAL A 479 0.03 6.99 9.71
CA VAL A 479 -1.20 7.29 10.46
C VAL A 479 -2.35 6.40 9.99
N PHE A 480 -2.50 6.23 8.69
CA PHE A 480 -3.46 5.30 8.11
C PHE A 480 -3.23 3.87 8.60
N ILE A 481 -1.96 3.41 8.53
CA ILE A 481 -1.65 2.03 8.94
C ILE A 481 -1.95 1.80 10.43
N GLU A 482 -1.73 2.77 11.30
CA GLU A 482 -2.16 2.66 12.71
C GLU A 482 -3.65 2.40 12.82
N ARG A 483 -4.48 3.03 11.97
CA ARG A 483 -5.95 2.93 12.04
C ARG A 483 -6.50 1.62 11.50
N VAL A 484 -5.79 0.95 10.60
CA VAL A 484 -6.13 -0.41 10.11
C VAL A 484 -5.41 -1.51 10.88
N TRP A 485 -4.33 -1.19 11.61
CA TRP A 485 -3.61 -2.11 12.48
C TRP A 485 -4.27 -2.23 13.84
N ASN A 486 -4.71 -1.10 14.38
CA ASN A 486 -5.37 -0.96 15.68
C ASN A 486 -6.74 -0.31 15.51
N ASN A 487 -7.78 -1.13 15.41
CA ASN A 487 -9.15 -0.65 15.21
C ASN A 487 -9.63 0.31 16.31
N LYS A 488 -9.05 0.19 17.51
CA LYS A 488 -9.29 1.10 18.64
C LYS A 488 -8.05 1.97 18.88
N GLN A 489 -8.25 3.27 19.07
CA GLN A 489 -7.14 4.16 19.43
C GLN A 489 -6.56 3.78 20.79
N LYS A 490 -5.24 3.61 20.84
CA LYS A 490 -4.51 3.23 22.06
C LYS A 490 -3.89 4.44 22.77
N ILE A 491 -3.51 5.47 22.02
CA ILE A 491 -2.83 6.67 22.53
C ILE A 491 -3.38 7.92 21.82
N SER A 492 -3.08 9.13 22.34
CA SER A 492 -3.48 10.38 21.66
C SER A 492 -2.70 10.59 20.36
N PHE A 493 -3.25 11.43 19.47
CA PHE A 493 -2.61 11.75 18.18
C PHE A 493 -1.20 12.32 18.38
N GLU A 494 -1.01 13.25 19.29
CA GLU A 494 0.29 13.91 19.52
C GLU A 494 1.35 12.90 19.96
N LYS A 495 1.00 11.97 20.84
CA LYS A 495 1.90 10.89 21.29
C LYS A 495 2.21 9.93 20.16
N PHE A 496 1.21 9.60 19.33
CA PHE A 496 1.40 8.74 18.17
C PHE A 496 2.26 9.43 17.12
N PHE A 497 1.94 10.67 16.76
CA PHE A 497 2.63 11.39 15.69
C PHE A 497 4.10 11.67 16.04
N SER A 498 4.41 11.91 17.32
CA SER A 498 5.80 11.99 17.79
C SER A 498 6.60 10.70 17.51
N ARG A 499 5.97 9.50 17.54
CA ARG A 499 6.61 8.25 17.13
C ARG A 499 6.86 8.23 15.62
N VAL A 500 5.89 8.71 14.84
CA VAL A 500 6.04 8.83 13.38
C VAL A 500 7.23 9.70 13.04
N GLU A 501 7.37 10.88 13.63
CA GLU A 501 8.48 11.80 13.37
C GLU A 501 9.85 11.20 13.68
N LYS A 502 9.98 10.48 14.78
CA LYS A 502 11.24 9.79 15.14
C LYS A 502 11.59 8.67 14.16
N ASN A 503 10.60 7.90 13.71
CA ASN A 503 10.81 6.83 12.74
C ASN A 503 11.03 7.33 11.32
N ASP A 504 10.47 8.48 10.98
CA ASP A 504 10.64 9.14 9.69
C ASP A 504 12.12 9.47 9.39
N ILE A 505 12.93 9.72 10.42
CA ILE A 505 14.38 9.91 10.28
C ILE A 505 15.02 8.63 9.73
N LYS A 506 14.73 7.47 10.31
CA LYS A 506 15.25 6.17 9.86
C LYS A 506 14.74 5.83 8.47
N LEU A 507 13.44 6.01 8.24
CA LEU A 507 12.84 5.79 6.93
C LEU A 507 13.49 6.63 5.84
N SER A 508 13.74 7.93 6.11
CA SER A 508 14.38 8.82 5.15
C SER A 508 15.79 8.37 4.76
N ASP A 509 16.51 7.73 5.66
CA ASP A 509 17.82 7.14 5.39
C ASP A 509 17.71 5.81 4.61
N ILE A 510 16.68 4.98 4.87
CA ILE A 510 16.41 3.75 4.12
C ILE A 510 16.14 4.08 2.65
N ILE A 511 15.20 4.99 2.39
CA ILE A 511 14.76 5.33 1.03
C ILE A 511 15.65 6.38 0.35
N ASN A 512 16.63 6.91 1.08
CA ASN A 512 17.49 8.02 0.63
C ASN A 512 16.67 9.19 0.07
N ASP A 513 15.66 9.63 0.84
CA ASP A 513 14.80 10.74 0.47
C ASP A 513 14.46 11.58 1.71
N LYS A 514 14.99 12.82 1.75
CA LYS A 514 14.83 13.77 2.87
C LYS A 514 13.92 14.96 2.53
N ARG A 515 13.26 14.90 1.35
CA ARG A 515 12.31 15.95 0.97
C ARG A 515 11.22 16.08 2.02
N GLN A 516 10.83 17.31 2.29
CA GLN A 516 9.77 17.61 3.26
C GLN A 516 8.43 17.73 2.54
N ASP A 517 7.38 17.38 3.26
CA ASP A 517 6.03 17.64 2.82
C ASP A 517 5.77 19.16 2.82
N THR A 518 5.65 19.71 1.62
CA THR A 518 5.36 21.14 1.40
C THR A 518 3.91 21.36 0.98
N ILE A 519 3.08 20.31 1.02
CA ILE A 519 1.70 20.38 0.58
C ILE A 519 0.91 21.27 1.52
N LEU A 520 0.25 22.26 0.95
CA LEU A 520 -0.76 23.04 1.64
C LEU A 520 -1.91 22.12 2.00
N LEU A 521 -2.10 21.93 3.31
CA LEU A 521 -3.25 21.19 3.82
C LEU A 521 -4.54 21.95 3.49
N GLY A 522 -5.55 21.23 3.17
CA GLY A 522 -6.90 21.73 3.16
C GLY A 522 -7.59 21.50 1.82
N PHE A 523 -8.72 20.89 1.92
CA PHE A 523 -9.87 21.21 1.12
C PHE A 523 -10.47 22.45 1.77
N ASP A 524 -10.50 23.58 1.07
CA ASP A 524 -11.27 24.72 1.56
C ASP A 524 -12.74 24.34 1.36
N SER A 525 -13.42 24.00 2.46
CA SER A 525 -14.78 23.48 2.45
C SER A 525 -15.82 24.48 1.94
N ASP A 526 -15.41 25.71 1.71
CA ASP A 526 -16.25 26.81 1.24
C ASP A 526 -16.11 27.09 -0.26
N ASP A 527 -15.13 26.51 -0.94
CA ASP A 527 -15.08 26.54 -2.40
C ASP A 527 -16.07 25.53 -2.98
N HIS A 528 -17.23 26.01 -3.35
CA HIS A 528 -18.20 25.29 -4.13
C HIS A 528 -17.62 24.93 -5.50
N TYR A 529 -17.10 23.71 -5.61
CA TYR A 529 -16.70 23.11 -6.88
C TYR A 529 -17.92 22.67 -7.69
N ASP A 530 -18.73 23.62 -8.11
CA ASP A 530 -19.88 23.36 -9.00
C ASP A 530 -19.48 23.05 -10.45
N GLY A 531 -18.21 22.98 -10.77
CA GLY A 531 -17.73 22.98 -12.15
C GLY A 531 -16.88 21.82 -12.61
N MET A 532 -16.64 20.75 -11.83
CA MET A 532 -15.69 19.69 -12.23
C MET A 532 -16.27 18.34 -12.59
N TRP A 533 -17.58 18.14 -12.39
CA TRP A 533 -18.27 16.88 -12.72
C TRP A 533 -19.52 17.11 -13.59
N VAL A 534 -19.68 18.29 -14.14
CA VAL A 534 -20.75 18.59 -15.10
C VAL A 534 -20.08 18.84 -16.43
N ASP A 535 -20.11 17.80 -17.22
CA ASP A 535 -20.27 17.73 -18.69
C ASP A 535 -19.52 16.54 -19.30
#